data_424cbe6c1429759e197874c07aff319d
#
_entry.id   424cbe6c1429759e197874c07aff319d
#
_cell.length_a   1.000
_cell.length_b   1.000
_cell.length_c   1.000
_cell.angle_alpha   90.00
_cell.angle_beta   90.00
_cell.angle_gamma   90.00
#
_symmetry.space_group_name_H-M   'P 1'
#
loop_
_entity.id
_entity.type
_entity.pdbx_description
1 polymer ?
#
loop_
_entity_poly.entity_id
_entity_poly.type
_entity_poly.pdbx_seq_one_letter_code
_entity_poly.pdbx_strand_id
1 'polypeptide(L)'
;RCIGLPGDTIKSTGNKLFVNHKPVAQPPLILEAYLSPDSLEHRVNRMMRQNNSFFIEQGKLKDSRLLFLSRYDYEKVRRQLSADSLLYPVFLKRDFYEVALPRKNEQIHTTPQNAEFLYRILTRYENRKVEYDNGKIYENGKELTSCRLTQSYYWVIGDNRAGMSDSRSFGV
;
A
#
# COMPACT_ATOMS: atom_id res chain seq x y z
N ARG A 1 -9.81 0.92 5.73
CA ARG A 1 -10.92 0.79 4.76
C ARG A 1 -10.77 -0.50 3.97
N CYS A 2 -11.87 -1.23 3.77
CA CYS A 2 -11.90 -2.33 2.83
C CYS A 2 -11.91 -1.75 1.39
N ILE A 3 -10.93 -2.15 0.60
CA ILE A 3 -10.74 -1.67 -0.78
C ILE A 3 -11.07 -2.76 -1.77
N GLY A 4 -10.78 -4.03 -1.45
CA GLY A 4 -11.00 -5.16 -2.31
C GLY A 4 -11.85 -6.24 -1.66
N LEU A 5 -12.79 -6.76 -2.42
CA LEU A 5 -13.68 -7.86 -2.07
C LEU A 5 -13.17 -9.17 -2.70
N PRO A 6 -13.59 -10.33 -2.19
CA PRO A 6 -13.23 -11.61 -2.77
C PRO A 6 -13.52 -11.68 -4.28
N GLY A 7 -12.50 -12.02 -5.06
CA GLY A 7 -12.55 -12.05 -6.52
C GLY A 7 -12.14 -10.76 -7.21
N ASP A 8 -11.85 -9.70 -6.47
CA ASP A 8 -11.30 -8.49 -7.07
C ASP A 8 -9.81 -8.62 -7.35
N THR A 9 -9.33 -7.90 -8.36
CA THR A 9 -7.91 -7.65 -8.60
C THR A 9 -7.59 -6.23 -8.17
N ILE A 10 -6.68 -6.07 -7.22
CA ILE A 10 -6.24 -4.79 -6.67
C ILE A 10 -4.86 -4.48 -7.22
N LYS A 11 -4.72 -3.29 -7.81
CA LYS A 11 -3.43 -2.79 -8.32
C LYS A 11 -3.13 -1.43 -7.72
N SER A 12 -1.91 -1.25 -7.26
CA SER A 12 -1.39 0.04 -6.81
C SER A 12 -0.11 0.40 -7.56
N THR A 13 0.00 1.66 -7.97
CA THR A 13 1.17 2.23 -8.62
C THR A 13 1.62 3.48 -7.85
N GLY A 14 2.02 3.28 -6.60
CA GLY A 14 2.31 4.37 -5.67
C GLY A 14 1.03 5.01 -5.11
N ASN A 15 0.67 6.20 -5.59
CA ASN A 15 -0.51 6.91 -5.11
C ASN A 15 -1.81 6.64 -5.90
N LYS A 16 -1.75 5.80 -6.93
CA LYS A 16 -2.94 5.43 -7.72
C LYS A 16 -3.37 4.01 -7.37
N LEU A 17 -4.65 3.86 -7.10
CA LEU A 17 -5.26 2.59 -6.73
C LEU A 17 -6.32 2.21 -7.76
N PHE A 18 -6.34 0.95 -8.13
CA PHE A 18 -7.29 0.39 -9.10
C PHE A 18 -7.91 -0.88 -8.51
N VAL A 19 -9.20 -1.07 -8.78
CA VAL A 19 -9.95 -2.30 -8.51
C VAL A 19 -10.53 -2.76 -9.83
N ASN A 20 -10.21 -3.99 -10.25
CA ASN A 20 -10.64 -4.55 -11.54
C ASN A 20 -10.34 -3.58 -12.71
N HIS A 21 -9.11 -3.04 -12.73
CA HIS A 21 -8.62 -2.05 -13.70
C HIS A 21 -9.32 -0.68 -13.68
N LYS A 22 -10.29 -0.45 -12.81
CA LYS A 22 -10.96 0.84 -12.66
C LYS A 22 -10.28 1.66 -11.57
N PRO A 23 -9.98 2.94 -11.80
CA PRO A 23 -9.38 3.79 -10.79
C PRO A 23 -10.34 4.00 -9.60
N VAL A 24 -9.81 3.91 -8.39
CA VAL A 24 -10.55 4.17 -7.16
C VAL A 24 -10.28 5.59 -6.69
N ALA A 25 -11.35 6.37 -6.52
CA ALA A 25 -11.24 7.69 -5.93
C ALA A 25 -10.73 7.56 -4.48
N GLN A 26 -9.62 8.24 -4.19
CA GLN A 26 -9.06 8.21 -2.86
C GLN A 26 -9.58 9.37 -2.03
N PRO A 27 -9.88 9.15 -0.74
CA PRO A 27 -10.33 10.21 0.15
C PRO A 27 -9.28 11.33 0.26
N PRO A 28 -9.71 12.59 0.36
CA PRO A 28 -8.80 13.72 0.42
C PRO A 28 -7.97 13.79 1.71
N LEU A 29 -8.43 13.14 2.77
CA LEU A 29 -7.80 13.16 4.09
C LEU A 29 -6.85 11.99 4.36
N ILE A 30 -6.53 11.16 3.36
CA ILE A 30 -5.49 10.14 3.53
C ILE A 30 -4.13 10.81 3.76
N LEU A 31 -3.37 10.29 4.73
CA LEU A 31 -2.02 10.76 5.00
C LEU A 31 -1.02 10.03 4.11
N GLU A 32 -0.23 10.81 3.40
CA GLU A 32 0.87 10.35 2.54
C GLU A 32 2.20 10.93 3.04
N ALA A 33 3.31 10.30 2.69
CA ALA A 33 4.65 10.74 3.07
C ALA A 33 5.24 11.65 1.99
N TYR A 34 5.91 12.70 2.45
CA TYR A 34 6.62 13.66 1.61
C TYR A 34 7.98 13.98 2.19
N LEU A 35 8.97 14.17 1.34
CA LEU A 35 10.25 14.76 1.72
C LEU A 35 10.24 16.25 1.42
N SER A 36 10.76 17.03 2.36
CA SER A 36 10.97 18.47 2.23
C SER A 36 12.42 18.80 2.58
N PRO A 37 13.20 19.47 1.70
CA PRO A 37 14.54 19.90 2.01
C PRO A 37 14.59 20.76 3.27
N ASP A 38 15.60 20.55 4.14
CA ASP A 38 15.77 21.33 5.37
C ASP A 38 15.94 22.82 5.09
N SER A 39 16.61 23.18 4.00
CA SER A 39 16.78 24.58 3.56
C SER A 39 15.47 25.32 3.29
N LEU A 40 14.37 24.60 3.12
CA LEU A 40 13.04 25.13 2.82
C LEU A 40 12.09 25.11 4.02
N GLU A 41 12.58 24.71 5.19
CA GLU A 41 11.77 24.54 6.40
C GLU A 41 10.91 25.77 6.72
N HIS A 42 11.51 26.94 6.82
CA HIS A 42 10.80 28.19 7.14
C HIS A 42 9.72 28.52 6.10
N ARG A 43 10.00 28.26 4.83
CA ARG A 43 9.05 28.51 3.74
C ARG A 43 7.85 27.54 3.83
N VAL A 44 8.11 26.26 4.01
CA VAL A 44 7.06 25.25 4.16
C VAL A 44 6.22 25.53 5.40
N ASN A 45 6.84 25.77 6.56
CA ASN A 45 6.11 26.05 7.80
C ASN A 45 5.23 27.30 7.69
N ARG A 46 5.72 28.38 7.04
CA ARG A 46 4.93 29.59 6.79
C ARG A 46 3.71 29.27 5.93
N MET A 47 3.89 28.53 4.84
CA MET A 47 2.81 28.18 3.92
C MET A 47 1.76 27.29 4.58
N MET A 48 2.17 26.32 5.39
CA MET A 48 1.25 25.47 6.14
C MET A 48 0.37 26.31 7.08
N ARG A 49 0.97 27.28 7.82
CA ARG A 49 0.22 28.20 8.70
C ARG A 49 -0.75 29.08 7.92
N GLN A 50 -0.31 29.68 6.81
CA GLN A 50 -1.14 30.56 5.99
C GLN A 50 -2.36 29.85 5.39
N ASN A 51 -2.25 28.53 5.19
CA ASN A 51 -3.32 27.72 4.62
C ASN A 51 -4.15 26.95 5.67
N ASN A 52 -3.90 27.15 6.95
CA ASN A 52 -4.47 26.31 8.00
C ASN A 52 -4.32 24.81 7.66
N SER A 53 -3.16 24.44 7.15
CA SER A 53 -2.82 23.07 6.77
C SER A 53 -2.01 22.40 7.87
N PHE A 54 -2.20 21.10 8.04
CA PHE A 54 -1.55 20.33 9.08
C PHE A 54 -0.58 19.30 8.49
N PHE A 55 0.55 19.10 9.16
CA PHE A 55 1.48 18.01 8.89
C PHE A 55 2.01 17.42 10.18
N ILE A 56 2.48 16.18 10.10
CA ILE A 56 3.19 15.50 11.18
C ILE A 56 4.63 15.28 10.69
N GLU A 57 5.60 15.84 11.41
CA GLU A 57 7.01 15.54 11.15
C GLU A 57 7.38 14.22 11.82
N GLN A 58 7.91 13.27 11.04
CA GLN A 58 8.26 11.92 11.50
C GLN A 58 9.77 11.72 11.65
N GLY A 59 10.58 12.64 11.15
CA GLY A 59 12.03 12.55 11.25
C GLY A 59 12.75 13.17 10.06
N LYS A 60 14.02 12.83 9.93
CA LYS A 60 14.89 13.32 8.87
C LYS A 60 15.49 12.19 8.05
N LEU A 61 15.67 12.45 6.77
CA LEU A 61 16.40 11.59 5.84
C LEU A 61 17.44 12.45 5.11
N LYS A 62 18.72 12.34 5.49
CA LYS A 62 19.79 13.25 5.04
C LYS A 62 19.41 14.71 5.32
N ASP A 63 19.46 15.56 4.31
CA ASP A 63 19.18 17.00 4.37
C ASP A 63 17.70 17.31 4.09
N SER A 64 16.80 16.39 4.43
CA SER A 64 15.36 16.52 4.19
C SER A 64 14.55 16.01 5.37
N ARG A 65 13.45 16.69 5.67
CA ARG A 65 12.47 16.28 6.66
C ARG A 65 11.46 15.32 6.03
N LEU A 66 11.05 14.29 6.75
CA LEU A 66 9.96 13.42 6.38
C LEU A 66 8.67 13.93 7.02
N LEU A 67 7.75 14.36 6.19
CA LEU A 67 6.48 14.96 6.59
C LEU A 67 5.31 14.07 6.16
N PHE A 68 4.32 13.90 7.02
CA PHE A 68 3.06 13.25 6.69
C PHE A 68 1.98 14.32 6.57
N LEU A 69 1.40 14.43 5.38
CA LEU A 69 0.34 15.37 5.07
C LEU A 69 -0.88 14.63 4.51
N SER A 70 -2.06 15.21 4.72
CA SER A 70 -3.21 14.80 3.94
C SER A 70 -3.03 15.20 2.47
N ARG A 71 -3.60 14.44 1.56
CA ARG A 71 -3.62 14.81 0.13
C ARG A 71 -4.27 16.18 -0.07
N TYR A 72 -5.29 16.51 0.71
CA TYR A 72 -5.94 17.80 0.67
C TYR A 72 -4.98 18.93 1.03
N ASP A 73 -4.23 18.79 2.13
CA ASP A 73 -3.26 19.81 2.56
C ASP A 73 -2.10 19.94 1.57
N TYR A 74 -1.61 18.82 1.04
CA TYR A 74 -0.59 18.83 -0.01
C TYR A 74 -1.04 19.63 -1.24
N GLU A 75 -2.26 19.38 -1.75
CA GLU A 75 -2.77 20.09 -2.93
C GLU A 75 -2.99 21.58 -2.66
N LYS A 76 -3.41 21.97 -1.45
CA LYS A 76 -3.51 23.41 -1.06
C LYS A 76 -2.14 24.08 -1.12
N VAL A 77 -1.13 23.46 -0.53
CA VAL A 77 0.23 24.00 -0.47
C VAL A 77 0.84 24.01 -1.87
N ARG A 78 0.70 22.93 -2.63
CA ARG A 78 1.25 22.80 -4.00
C ARG A 78 0.75 23.89 -4.96
N ARG A 79 -0.51 24.28 -4.87
CA ARG A 79 -1.09 25.32 -5.74
C ARG A 79 -0.46 26.70 -5.53
N GLN A 80 0.12 26.96 -4.36
CA GLN A 80 0.76 28.23 -4.02
C GLN A 80 2.27 28.23 -4.24
N LEU A 81 2.85 27.06 -4.42
CA LEU A 81 4.24 26.89 -4.74
C LEU A 81 4.40 27.04 -6.25
N SER A 82 5.04 28.13 -6.71
CA SER A 82 5.58 28.13 -8.06
C SER A 82 6.43 26.87 -8.24
N ALA A 83 6.17 26.14 -9.30
CA ALA A 83 6.71 24.92 -9.88
C ALA A 83 7.93 24.17 -9.26
N ASP A 84 8.67 24.73 -8.35
CA ASP A 84 9.86 24.15 -7.74
C ASP A 84 9.47 23.43 -6.44
N SER A 85 9.08 22.22 -6.62
CA SER A 85 8.87 21.10 -5.70
C SER A 85 9.53 21.25 -4.32
N LEU A 86 8.77 21.77 -3.36
CA LEU A 86 9.18 21.81 -1.96
C LEU A 86 8.80 20.55 -1.18
N LEU A 87 7.93 19.71 -1.77
CA LEU A 87 7.41 18.50 -1.19
C LEU A 87 7.44 17.39 -2.24
N TYR A 88 8.27 16.39 -2.01
CA TYR A 88 8.41 15.23 -2.90
C TYR A 88 7.68 14.03 -2.32
N PRO A 89 6.69 13.46 -3.01
CA PRO A 89 6.01 12.27 -2.51
C PRO A 89 6.99 11.10 -2.37
N VAL A 90 6.87 10.38 -1.26
CA VAL A 90 7.66 9.18 -0.97
C VAL A 90 6.80 7.95 -1.13
N PHE A 91 7.25 7.02 -1.96
CA PHE A 91 6.61 5.72 -2.13
C PHE A 91 7.53 4.60 -1.66
N LEU A 92 6.98 3.69 -0.90
CA LEU A 92 7.68 2.49 -0.46
C LEU A 92 7.45 1.35 -1.47
N LYS A 93 8.30 0.32 -1.46
CA LYS A 93 8.13 -0.87 -2.29
C LYS A 93 6.73 -1.49 -2.14
N ARG A 94 6.18 -1.45 -0.93
CA ARG A 94 4.81 -1.94 -0.60
C ARG A 94 3.67 -1.14 -1.22
N ASP A 95 3.94 0.00 -1.86
CA ASP A 95 2.93 0.81 -2.54
C ASP A 95 2.79 0.44 -4.04
N PHE A 96 3.60 -0.52 -4.50
CA PHE A 96 3.57 -1.04 -5.87
C PHE A 96 3.26 -2.53 -5.83
N TYR A 97 2.03 -2.89 -6.16
CA TYR A 97 1.58 -4.29 -6.14
C TYR A 97 0.40 -4.52 -7.08
N GLU A 98 0.22 -5.77 -7.44
CA GLU A 98 -1.00 -6.28 -8.06
C GLU A 98 -1.34 -7.62 -7.39
N VAL A 99 -2.57 -7.75 -6.90
CA VAL A 99 -3.03 -8.94 -6.18
C VAL A 99 -4.46 -9.27 -6.56
N ALA A 100 -4.69 -10.53 -6.91
CA ALA A 100 -6.04 -11.10 -7.08
C ALA A 100 -6.50 -11.69 -5.75
N LEU A 101 -7.66 -11.26 -5.28
CA LEU A 101 -8.20 -11.69 -3.99
C LEU A 101 -9.02 -12.99 -4.15
N PRO A 102 -8.62 -14.06 -3.46
CA PRO A 102 -9.31 -15.33 -3.59
C PRO A 102 -10.72 -15.30 -2.99
N ARG A 103 -11.60 -16.10 -3.59
CA ARG A 103 -12.92 -16.43 -3.04
C ARG A 103 -12.88 -17.77 -2.32
N LYS A 104 -13.77 -17.92 -1.36
CA LYS A 104 -14.03 -19.22 -0.73
C LYS A 104 -14.36 -20.28 -1.80
N ASN A 105 -13.77 -21.46 -1.66
CA ASN A 105 -13.95 -22.62 -2.56
C ASN A 105 -13.46 -22.42 -4.00
N GLU A 106 -12.86 -21.28 -4.32
CA GLU A 106 -12.22 -21.06 -5.62
C GLU A 106 -10.99 -21.97 -5.75
N GLN A 107 -10.86 -22.61 -6.92
CA GLN A 107 -9.64 -23.36 -7.25
C GLN A 107 -8.63 -22.41 -7.86
N ILE A 108 -7.49 -22.29 -7.20
CA ILE A 108 -6.43 -21.38 -7.60
C ILE A 108 -5.23 -22.19 -8.06
N HIS A 109 -4.75 -21.94 -9.26
CA HIS A 109 -3.51 -22.51 -9.75
C HIS A 109 -2.32 -21.76 -9.18
N THR A 110 -1.34 -22.49 -8.67
CA THR A 110 -0.10 -21.92 -8.17
C THR A 110 0.80 -21.55 -9.33
N THR A 111 1.28 -20.33 -9.32
CA THR A 111 2.24 -19.78 -10.30
C THR A 111 3.37 -19.10 -9.54
N PRO A 112 4.56 -18.91 -10.14
CA PRO A 112 5.65 -18.19 -9.46
C PRO A 112 5.25 -16.77 -9.02
N GLN A 113 4.30 -16.14 -9.72
CA GLN A 113 3.83 -14.78 -9.40
C GLN A 113 2.92 -14.73 -8.17
N ASN A 114 2.13 -15.77 -7.91
CA ASN A 114 1.19 -15.81 -6.78
C ASN A 114 1.64 -16.72 -5.62
N ALA A 115 2.69 -17.53 -5.81
CA ALA A 115 3.09 -18.55 -4.86
C ALA A 115 3.43 -17.98 -3.47
N GLU A 116 4.19 -16.88 -3.39
CA GLU A 116 4.51 -16.26 -2.11
C GLU A 116 3.25 -15.76 -1.38
N PHE A 117 2.33 -15.15 -2.11
CA PHE A 117 1.06 -14.68 -1.56
C PHE A 117 0.19 -15.84 -1.07
N LEU A 118 0.04 -16.89 -1.87
CA LEU A 118 -0.69 -18.11 -1.50
C LEU A 118 -0.04 -18.84 -0.33
N TYR A 119 1.28 -18.95 -0.30
CA TYR A 119 2.01 -19.54 0.82
C TYR A 119 1.65 -18.86 2.15
N ARG A 120 1.63 -17.51 2.16
CA ARG A 120 1.25 -16.73 3.34
C ARG A 120 -0.20 -16.99 3.76
N ILE A 121 -1.12 -17.11 2.80
CA ILE A 121 -2.53 -17.43 3.06
C ILE A 121 -2.64 -18.85 3.67
N LEU A 122 -2.05 -19.83 3.01
CA LEU A 122 -2.14 -21.24 3.42
C LEU A 122 -1.58 -21.47 4.83
N THR A 123 -0.45 -20.83 5.16
CA THR A 123 0.18 -20.96 6.47
C THR A 123 -0.52 -20.18 7.57
N ARG A 124 -0.94 -18.95 7.31
CA ARG A 124 -1.45 -18.04 8.37
C ARG A 124 -2.94 -18.17 8.61
N TYR A 125 -3.72 -18.45 7.57
CA TYR A 125 -5.18 -18.38 7.64
C TYR A 125 -5.90 -19.68 7.32
N GLU A 126 -5.28 -20.56 6.53
CA GLU A 126 -5.83 -21.88 6.19
C GLU A 126 -5.26 -23.00 7.08
N ASN A 127 -4.33 -22.65 7.97
CA ASN A 127 -3.72 -23.59 8.93
C ASN A 127 -3.06 -24.82 8.26
N ARG A 128 -2.55 -24.63 7.03
CA ARG A 128 -1.90 -25.70 6.26
C ARG A 128 -0.38 -25.68 6.48
N LYS A 129 0.20 -26.87 6.56
CA LYS A 129 1.65 -27.08 6.66
C LYS A 129 2.23 -27.17 5.25
N VAL A 130 2.69 -26.05 4.73
CA VAL A 130 3.29 -25.94 3.40
C VAL A 130 4.67 -25.31 3.49
N GLU A 131 5.52 -25.62 2.53
CA GLU A 131 6.86 -25.06 2.36
C GLU A 131 6.88 -24.21 1.09
N TYR A 132 7.71 -23.16 1.09
CA TYR A 132 7.91 -22.31 -0.07
C TYR A 132 9.37 -22.33 -0.48
N ASP A 133 9.61 -22.68 -1.72
CA ASP A 133 10.95 -22.66 -2.32
C ASP A 133 10.91 -22.22 -3.79
N ASN A 134 11.76 -21.27 -4.14
CA ASN A 134 11.98 -20.79 -5.51
C ASN A 134 10.69 -20.54 -6.34
N GLY A 135 9.68 -19.90 -5.74
CA GLY A 135 8.43 -19.57 -6.43
C GLY A 135 7.44 -20.75 -6.52
N LYS A 136 7.67 -21.81 -5.77
CA LYS A 136 6.81 -22.99 -5.67
C LYS A 136 6.37 -23.26 -4.24
N ILE A 137 5.24 -23.90 -4.10
CA ILE A 137 4.70 -24.34 -2.80
C ILE A 137 4.71 -25.86 -2.78
N TYR A 138 5.11 -26.42 -1.65
CA TYR A 138 5.12 -27.86 -1.43
C TYR A 138 4.25 -28.20 -0.22
N GLU A 139 3.49 -29.30 -0.32
CA GLU A 139 2.73 -29.87 0.77
C GLU A 139 3.05 -31.34 0.88
N ASN A 140 3.49 -31.80 2.07
CA ASN A 140 3.95 -33.16 2.30
C ASN A 140 5.02 -33.63 1.28
N GLY A 141 5.95 -32.73 0.93
CA GLY A 141 7.05 -33.02 -0.02
C GLY A 141 6.64 -33.06 -1.50
N LYS A 142 5.37 -32.75 -1.84
CA LYS A 142 4.88 -32.73 -3.22
C LYS A 142 4.56 -31.29 -3.64
N GLU A 143 4.89 -30.94 -4.87
CA GLU A 143 4.56 -29.61 -5.42
C GLU A 143 3.03 -29.43 -5.47
N LEU A 144 2.57 -28.32 -4.87
CA LEU A 144 1.16 -27.91 -4.84
C LEU A 144 0.87 -27.05 -6.06
N THR A 145 0.36 -27.67 -7.14
CA THR A 145 0.06 -26.96 -8.39
C THR A 145 -1.27 -26.23 -8.38
N SER A 146 -2.16 -26.59 -7.45
CA SER A 146 -3.42 -25.86 -7.21
C SER A 146 -3.92 -26.10 -5.80
N CYS A 147 -4.72 -25.17 -5.29
CA CYS A 147 -5.37 -25.30 -3.98
C CYS A 147 -6.77 -24.69 -4.01
N ARG A 148 -7.58 -25.09 -3.02
CA ARG A 148 -8.86 -24.45 -2.70
C ARG A 148 -8.77 -23.85 -1.31
N LEU A 149 -9.32 -22.64 -1.15
CA LEU A 149 -9.31 -21.93 0.12
C LEU A 149 -10.66 -22.08 0.83
N THR A 150 -10.63 -22.19 2.16
CA THR A 150 -11.84 -22.41 2.96
C THR A 150 -12.54 -21.08 3.31
N GLN A 151 -11.87 -19.96 3.08
CA GLN A 151 -12.36 -18.64 3.42
C GLN A 151 -12.32 -17.69 2.21
N SER A 152 -13.01 -16.57 2.33
CA SER A 152 -12.92 -15.42 1.42
C SER A 152 -11.97 -14.37 2.00
N TYR A 153 -11.21 -13.71 1.14
CA TYR A 153 -10.16 -12.77 1.54
C TYR A 153 -10.46 -11.36 1.06
N TYR A 154 -10.06 -10.39 1.85
CA TYR A 154 -10.34 -8.96 1.67
C TYR A 154 -9.05 -8.16 1.69
N TRP A 155 -9.01 -7.04 0.97
CA TRP A 155 -7.88 -6.12 1.00
C TRP A 155 -8.26 -4.86 1.75
N VAL A 156 -7.57 -4.60 2.85
CA VAL A 156 -7.80 -3.44 3.70
C VAL A 156 -6.59 -2.52 3.68
N ILE A 157 -6.81 -1.21 3.58
CA ILE A 157 -5.75 -0.22 3.59
C ILE A 157 -6.12 0.88 4.59
N GLY A 158 -5.16 1.24 5.44
CA GLY A 158 -5.30 2.33 6.41
C GLY A 158 -5.30 3.71 5.74
N ASP A 159 -5.93 4.68 6.37
CA ASP A 159 -5.94 6.07 5.87
C ASP A 159 -4.58 6.76 6.07
N ASN A 160 -3.79 6.33 7.05
CA ASN A 160 -2.38 6.72 7.15
C ASN A 160 -1.52 5.80 6.29
N ARG A 161 -1.34 6.16 5.01
CA ARG A 161 -0.65 5.35 4.02
C ARG A 161 0.82 5.09 4.36
N ALA A 162 1.46 6.02 5.03
CA ALA A 162 2.88 5.92 5.37
C ALA A 162 3.14 5.13 6.66
N GLY A 163 2.28 5.27 7.66
CA GLY A 163 2.52 4.77 9.02
C GLY A 163 1.75 3.52 9.43
N MET A 164 0.75 3.06 8.64
CA MET A 164 -0.10 1.93 9.05
C MET A 164 0.46 0.58 8.60
N SER A 165 0.28 -0.41 9.48
CA SER A 165 0.38 -1.82 9.11
C SER A 165 -1.01 -2.28 8.62
N ASP A 166 -1.10 -2.68 7.36
CA ASP A 166 -2.33 -3.08 6.69
C ASP A 166 -2.05 -4.18 5.66
N SER A 167 -2.99 -4.52 4.80
CA SER A 167 -2.83 -5.61 3.82
C SER A 167 -1.59 -5.48 2.93
N ARG A 168 -1.06 -4.27 2.72
CA ARG A 168 0.23 -4.05 2.02
C ARG A 168 1.43 -4.64 2.77
N SER A 169 1.29 -4.85 4.09
CA SER A 169 2.36 -5.36 4.96
C SER A 169 2.14 -6.81 5.36
N PHE A 170 0.93 -7.19 5.73
CA PHE A 170 0.63 -8.53 6.25
C PHE A 170 -0.14 -9.44 5.27
N GLY A 171 -0.65 -8.89 4.15
CA GLY A 171 -1.47 -9.62 3.19
C GLY A 171 -2.97 -9.48 3.48
N VAL A 172 -3.73 -10.51 3.16
CA VAL A 172 -5.19 -10.57 3.29
C VAL A 172 -5.64 -10.94 4.68
#